data_3e081f48a8654076bf2ff12c4dce4288
#
_entry.id   3e081f48a8654076bf2ff12c4dce4288
#
_cell.length_a   1.000
_cell.length_b   1.000
_cell.length_c   1.000
_cell.angle_alpha   90.00
_cell.angle_beta   90.00
_cell.angle_gamma   90.00
#
_symmetry.space_group_name_H-M   'P 1'
#
loop_
_entity.id
_entity.type
_entity.pdbx_description
1 polymer ?
#
loop_
_entity_poly.entity_id
_entity_poly.type
_entity_poly.pdbx_seq_one_letter_code
_entity_poly.pdbx_strand_id
1 'polypeptide(L)'
;MKVLPFKVTEIRFSFRKSVKKVVPFLVVGLMLAAGDSVYAYSGGNGSIARGDDYPAHYKNGSQEIDKWRMYSRQCTSFAAFRLSNVNGFDIPAAYGNANEWGYRARREGYRVDNTPAIGSIAWSTAGTYGHVAWVSNVMGDQIEIEEYNYGIRESYNKRVVKTNTMTGFIHFKDLSGGSVGHSQSSASTGGTHYFKTKSAIKNQPLASATAIDYYYPGENVHYDQI
;
A
#
# COMPACT_ATOMS: atom_id res chain seq x y z
N MET A 1 32.03 -26.38 0.08
CA MET A 1 31.33 -25.15 -0.29
C MET A 1 31.27 -24.26 0.95
N LYS A 2 32.12 -23.22 1.03
CA LYS A 2 32.18 -22.31 2.19
C LYS A 2 31.10 -21.22 1.97
N VAL A 3 30.14 -21.19 2.85
CA VAL A 3 29.15 -20.10 2.93
C VAL A 3 29.85 -18.92 3.58
N LEU A 4 30.00 -17.81 2.85
CA LEU A 4 30.50 -16.55 3.40
C LEU A 4 29.43 -15.91 4.29
N PRO A 5 29.77 -15.39 5.47
CA PRO A 5 28.78 -14.71 6.32
C PRO A 5 28.41 -13.36 5.74
N PHE A 6 27.10 -13.09 5.68
CA PHE A 6 26.56 -11.76 5.38
C PHE A 6 27.03 -10.76 6.45
N LYS A 7 27.70 -9.70 6.03
CA LYS A 7 27.99 -8.56 6.91
C LYS A 7 26.71 -7.77 7.13
N VAL A 8 26.19 -7.83 8.34
CA VAL A 8 25.15 -6.91 8.81
C VAL A 8 25.82 -5.56 9.06
N THR A 9 25.44 -4.54 8.28
CA THR A 9 25.91 -3.18 8.50
C THR A 9 25.04 -2.54 9.57
N GLU A 10 25.63 -2.21 10.71
CA GLU A 10 24.94 -1.51 11.80
C GLU A 10 24.70 -0.05 11.40
N ILE A 11 23.45 0.37 11.40
CA ILE A 11 23.08 1.78 11.25
C ILE A 11 23.00 2.39 12.64
N ARG A 12 23.85 3.39 12.90
CA ARG A 12 23.86 4.12 14.16
C ARG A 12 22.95 5.34 14.04
N PHE A 13 21.89 5.34 14.83
CA PHE A 13 21.07 6.54 15.04
C PHE A 13 21.67 7.39 16.17
N SER A 14 21.88 8.67 15.88
CA SER A 14 22.37 9.62 16.91
C SER A 14 21.19 10.41 17.47
N PHE A 15 20.87 10.16 18.72
CA PHE A 15 19.82 10.89 19.43
C PHE A 15 20.43 12.06 20.20
N ARG A 16 19.96 13.29 19.97
CA ARG A 16 20.25 14.41 20.87
C ARG A 16 19.35 14.29 22.09
N LYS A 17 19.79 13.59 23.04
CA LYS A 17 19.66 13.41 24.48
C LYS A 17 19.58 11.93 24.85
N SER A 18 20.72 11.44 25.25
CA SER A 18 21.00 10.43 26.28
C SER A 18 20.12 9.19 26.39
N VAL A 19 19.92 8.46 25.27
CA VAL A 19 19.67 7.01 25.36
C VAL A 19 20.30 6.35 24.13
N LYS A 20 21.39 5.61 24.29
CA LYS A 20 21.98 4.77 23.23
C LYS A 20 21.10 3.51 23.09
N LYS A 21 20.09 3.56 22.25
CA LYS A 21 19.36 2.35 21.82
C LYS A 21 19.98 1.88 20.51
N VAL A 22 20.72 0.79 20.54
CA VAL A 22 21.20 0.10 19.36
C VAL A 22 20.07 -0.85 18.92
N VAL A 23 19.46 -0.56 17.80
CA VAL A 23 18.45 -1.45 17.21
C VAL A 23 19.02 -1.95 15.88
N PRO A 24 19.13 -3.27 15.65
CA PRO A 24 19.54 -3.78 14.36
C PRO A 24 18.42 -3.56 13.35
N PHE A 25 18.69 -2.83 12.28
CA PHE A 25 17.72 -2.54 11.24
C PHE A 25 18.08 -3.12 9.89
N LEU A 26 17.12 -3.74 9.29
CA LEU A 26 17.03 -3.92 7.84
C LEU A 26 16.51 -2.58 7.28
N VAL A 27 17.22 -2.03 6.29
CA VAL A 27 16.92 -0.70 5.74
C VAL A 27 15.59 -0.67 5.03
N VAL A 28 14.86 0.36 5.31
CA VAL A 28 13.49 0.47 4.88
C VAL A 28 13.10 1.92 4.69
N GLY A 29 12.41 2.18 3.60
CA GLY A 29 11.73 3.46 3.37
C GLY A 29 10.67 3.72 4.43
N LEU A 30 10.81 4.84 5.14
CA LEU A 30 9.87 5.29 6.15
C LEU A 30 8.64 5.89 5.47
N MET A 31 7.49 5.24 5.58
CA MET A 31 6.21 5.84 5.21
C MET A 31 5.50 6.36 6.46
N LEU A 32 5.26 7.67 6.47
CA LEU A 32 4.47 8.33 7.51
C LEU A 32 3.02 8.45 7.04
N ALA A 33 2.15 7.63 7.60
CA ALA A 33 0.72 7.87 7.52
C ALA A 33 0.31 8.78 8.69
N ALA A 34 -0.55 9.76 8.44
CA ALA A 34 -1.17 10.56 9.50
C ALA A 34 -2.07 9.65 10.34
N GLY A 35 -1.55 9.15 11.45
CA GLY A 35 -2.19 8.16 12.34
C GLY A 35 -1.20 7.09 12.77
N ASP A 36 -0.42 7.38 13.76
CA ASP A 36 0.17 6.53 14.80
C ASP A 36 0.94 5.23 14.43
N SER A 37 1.26 4.94 13.18
CA SER A 37 2.04 3.76 12.85
C SER A 37 3.11 4.05 11.80
N VAL A 38 4.36 3.85 12.17
CA VAL A 38 5.51 3.87 11.25
C VAL A 38 5.69 2.45 10.73
N TYR A 39 5.46 2.23 9.45
CA TYR A 39 5.69 0.97 8.79
C TYR A 39 7.05 0.99 8.13
N ALA A 40 7.91 0.07 8.56
CA ALA A 40 9.14 -0.20 7.86
C ALA A 40 8.85 -1.16 6.69
N TYR A 41 9.07 -0.72 5.45
CA TYR A 41 8.86 -1.52 4.24
C TYR A 41 10.18 -2.06 3.70
N SER A 42 10.32 -3.38 3.63
CA SER A 42 11.43 -4.05 2.93
C SER A 42 10.90 -4.74 1.68
N GLY A 43 10.81 -4.01 0.59
CA GLY A 43 10.48 -4.59 -0.70
C GLY A 43 11.33 -3.94 -1.77
N GLY A 44 12.06 -4.72 -2.53
CA GLY A 44 12.76 -4.23 -3.71
C GLY A 44 11.79 -3.49 -4.63
N ASN A 45 12.18 -2.33 -5.14
CA ASN A 45 11.46 -1.53 -6.11
C ASN A 45 10.17 -0.81 -5.66
N GLY A 46 9.94 -0.59 -4.37
CA GLY A 46 8.79 0.22 -3.91
C GLY A 46 7.42 -0.46 -4.00
N SER A 47 7.32 -1.72 -4.44
CA SER A 47 6.05 -2.47 -4.47
C SER A 47 5.59 -2.85 -3.06
N ILE A 48 4.31 -2.61 -2.78
CA ILE A 48 3.65 -3.05 -1.54
C ILE A 48 2.67 -4.20 -1.78
N ALA A 49 2.81 -4.91 -2.90
CA ALA A 49 1.98 -6.06 -3.23
C ALA A 49 1.96 -7.11 -2.12
N ARG A 50 0.79 -7.66 -1.84
CA ARG A 50 0.55 -8.63 -0.76
C ARG A 50 0.45 -10.07 -1.27
N GLY A 51 0.33 -10.25 -2.58
CA GLY A 51 0.06 -11.57 -3.15
C GLY A 51 -1.38 -12.02 -2.89
N ASP A 52 -1.65 -13.29 -3.04
CA ASP A 52 -2.98 -13.85 -2.83
C ASP A 52 -3.27 -14.16 -1.35
N ASP A 53 -3.36 -13.12 -0.55
CA ASP A 53 -3.78 -13.19 0.87
C ASP A 53 -5.29 -13.05 1.07
N TYR A 54 -6.07 -13.11 -0.03
CA TYR A 54 -7.52 -13.10 0.03
C TYR A 54 -8.03 -14.26 0.91
N PRO A 55 -9.04 -14.07 1.77
CA PRO A 55 -9.46 -15.08 2.74
C PRO A 55 -9.78 -16.44 2.11
N ALA A 56 -9.31 -17.51 2.74
CA ALA A 56 -9.43 -18.87 2.20
C ALA A 56 -10.89 -19.27 1.93
N HIS A 57 -11.84 -18.84 2.77
CA HIS A 57 -13.27 -19.10 2.56
C HIS A 57 -13.82 -18.40 1.32
N TYR A 58 -13.26 -17.24 0.93
CA TYR A 58 -13.62 -16.58 -0.32
C TYR A 58 -12.92 -17.20 -1.54
N LYS A 59 -11.70 -17.73 -1.38
CA LYS A 59 -10.95 -18.34 -2.49
C LYS A 59 -11.47 -19.71 -2.88
N ASN A 60 -11.84 -20.49 -1.88
CA ASN A 60 -12.19 -21.90 -2.03
C ASN A 60 -13.71 -22.09 -2.02
N GLY A 61 -14.18 -23.12 -2.73
CA GLY A 61 -15.59 -23.45 -2.76
C GLY A 61 -16.40 -22.64 -3.77
N SER A 62 -17.71 -22.57 -3.54
CA SER A 62 -18.64 -21.84 -4.40
C SER A 62 -18.46 -20.33 -4.24
N GLN A 63 -18.82 -19.57 -5.28
CA GLN A 63 -18.88 -18.13 -5.20
C GLN A 63 -19.97 -17.73 -4.19
N GLU A 64 -19.64 -16.81 -3.27
CA GLU A 64 -20.53 -16.31 -2.24
C GLU A 64 -20.56 -14.78 -2.21
N ILE A 65 -21.51 -14.23 -1.48
CA ILE A 65 -21.60 -12.77 -1.26
C ILE A 65 -20.73 -12.45 -0.04
N ASP A 66 -19.76 -11.55 -0.22
CA ASP A 66 -18.86 -11.10 0.83
C ASP A 66 -19.51 -10.04 1.77
N LYS A 67 -18.74 -9.57 2.76
CA LYS A 67 -19.19 -8.56 3.72
C LYS A 67 -19.55 -7.21 3.10
N TRP A 68 -19.00 -6.90 1.93
CA TRP A 68 -19.33 -5.70 1.16
C TRP A 68 -20.48 -5.92 0.18
N ARG A 69 -21.16 -7.07 0.24
CA ARG A 69 -22.25 -7.48 -0.65
C ARG A 69 -21.84 -7.55 -2.11
N MET A 70 -20.64 -8.01 -2.36
CA MET A 70 -20.08 -8.29 -3.68
C MET A 70 -19.83 -9.79 -3.82
N TYR A 71 -19.79 -10.28 -5.04
CA TYR A 71 -19.47 -11.69 -5.28
C TYR A 71 -17.98 -11.94 -5.05
N SER A 72 -17.66 -12.92 -4.19
CA SER A 72 -16.31 -13.37 -3.94
C SER A 72 -15.62 -13.79 -5.24
N ARG A 73 -14.30 -13.69 -5.28
CA ARG A 73 -13.45 -13.95 -6.46
C ARG A 73 -13.74 -13.04 -7.67
N GLN A 74 -14.47 -11.94 -7.49
CA GLN A 74 -14.59 -10.88 -8.49
C GLN A 74 -13.65 -9.71 -8.17
N CYS A 75 -13.33 -8.93 -9.20
CA CYS A 75 -12.43 -7.77 -9.05
C CYS A 75 -12.91 -6.78 -8.00
N THR A 76 -14.22 -6.56 -7.91
CA THR A 76 -14.85 -5.63 -6.95
C THR A 76 -14.68 -6.10 -5.52
N SER A 77 -14.91 -7.38 -5.23
CA SER A 77 -14.75 -7.97 -3.91
C SER A 77 -13.28 -7.93 -3.46
N PHE A 78 -12.34 -8.25 -4.35
CA PHE A 78 -10.92 -8.20 -4.02
C PHE A 78 -10.42 -6.76 -3.80
N ALA A 79 -10.87 -5.80 -4.62
CA ALA A 79 -10.55 -4.39 -4.42
C ALA A 79 -11.10 -3.86 -3.08
N ALA A 80 -12.33 -4.25 -2.70
CA ALA A 80 -12.90 -3.93 -1.40
C ALA A 80 -12.10 -4.56 -0.25
N PHE A 81 -11.66 -5.80 -0.40
CA PHE A 81 -10.78 -6.46 0.55
C PHE A 81 -9.44 -5.71 0.73
N ARG A 82 -8.80 -5.28 -0.35
CA ARG A 82 -7.58 -4.47 -0.29
C ARG A 82 -7.79 -3.14 0.41
N LEU A 83 -8.85 -2.42 0.05
CA LEU A 83 -9.21 -1.15 0.70
C LEU A 83 -9.40 -1.34 2.21
N SER A 84 -10.13 -2.37 2.63
CA SER A 84 -10.37 -2.63 4.05
C SER A 84 -9.11 -3.05 4.80
N ASN A 85 -8.36 -4.04 4.28
CA ASN A 85 -7.27 -4.66 5.04
C ASN A 85 -5.93 -3.95 4.92
N VAL A 86 -5.72 -3.16 3.86
CA VAL A 86 -4.45 -2.46 3.64
C VAL A 86 -4.61 -0.97 3.85
N ASN A 87 -5.63 -0.35 3.23
CA ASN A 87 -5.83 1.08 3.35
C ASN A 87 -6.60 1.47 4.64
N GLY A 88 -7.27 0.53 5.32
CA GLY A 88 -8.15 0.82 6.45
C GLY A 88 -9.37 1.64 6.05
N PHE A 89 -9.95 1.32 4.89
CA PHE A 89 -11.14 1.97 4.34
C PHE A 89 -12.18 0.92 3.96
N ASP A 90 -13.30 0.88 4.64
CA ASP A 90 -14.42 0.03 4.26
C ASP A 90 -15.32 0.76 3.25
N ILE A 91 -15.31 0.25 2.02
CA ILE A 91 -16.18 0.76 0.95
C ILE A 91 -17.65 0.46 1.29
N PRO A 92 -18.60 1.35 0.97
CA PRO A 92 -20.03 1.09 1.17
C PRO A 92 -20.48 -0.21 0.49
N ALA A 93 -21.35 -0.95 1.16
CA ALA A 93 -21.86 -2.21 0.62
C ALA A 93 -22.58 -2.03 -0.72
N ALA A 94 -22.50 -3.05 -1.58
CA ALA A 94 -23.11 -3.07 -2.90
C ALA A 94 -22.72 -1.83 -3.75
N TYR A 95 -21.39 -1.63 -3.90
CA TYR A 95 -20.89 -0.45 -4.61
C TYR A 95 -21.16 -0.45 -6.11
N GLY A 96 -21.66 -1.55 -6.65
CA GLY A 96 -22.04 -1.72 -8.04
C GLY A 96 -21.00 -2.44 -8.89
N ASN A 97 -21.25 -2.50 -10.20
CA ASN A 97 -20.28 -3.04 -11.15
C ASN A 97 -19.06 -2.16 -11.28
N ALA A 98 -17.93 -2.75 -11.62
CA ALA A 98 -16.65 -2.04 -11.67
C ALA A 98 -16.69 -0.79 -12.57
N ASN A 99 -17.38 -0.84 -13.72
CA ASN A 99 -17.52 0.30 -14.63
C ASN A 99 -18.25 1.51 -14.00
N GLU A 100 -19.01 1.31 -12.92
CA GLU A 100 -19.76 2.37 -12.22
C GLU A 100 -18.98 3.04 -11.11
N TRP A 101 -17.91 2.39 -10.61
CA TRP A 101 -17.19 2.80 -9.41
C TRP A 101 -16.67 4.24 -9.46
N GLY A 102 -15.99 4.62 -10.54
CA GLY A 102 -15.43 5.96 -10.67
C GLY A 102 -16.49 7.05 -10.74
N TYR A 103 -17.63 6.77 -11.40
CA TYR A 103 -18.73 7.71 -11.46
C TYR A 103 -19.43 7.87 -10.11
N ARG A 104 -19.63 6.77 -9.40
CA ARG A 104 -20.22 6.79 -8.06
C ARG A 104 -19.28 7.50 -7.07
N ALA A 105 -18.01 7.19 -7.08
CA ALA A 105 -16.99 7.82 -6.23
C ALA A 105 -16.97 9.34 -6.41
N ARG A 106 -17.03 9.84 -7.66
CA ARG A 106 -17.13 11.30 -7.92
C ARG A 106 -18.38 11.92 -7.31
N ARG A 107 -19.54 11.27 -7.42
CA ARG A 107 -20.78 11.76 -6.80
C ARG A 107 -20.73 11.78 -5.28
N GLU A 108 -19.95 10.88 -4.69
CA GLU A 108 -19.73 10.79 -3.25
C GLU A 108 -18.60 11.72 -2.76
N GLY A 109 -17.96 12.50 -3.66
CA GLY A 109 -16.94 13.50 -3.33
C GLY A 109 -15.50 12.96 -3.28
N TYR A 110 -15.27 11.71 -3.67
CA TYR A 110 -13.92 11.18 -3.79
C TYR A 110 -13.21 11.71 -5.04
N ARG A 111 -11.91 11.93 -4.91
CA ARG A 111 -11.07 12.30 -6.04
C ARG A 111 -10.99 11.12 -7.03
N VAL A 112 -11.25 11.39 -8.30
CA VAL A 112 -11.08 10.44 -9.41
C VAL A 112 -10.43 11.15 -10.57
N ASP A 113 -9.20 10.83 -10.86
CA ASP A 113 -8.38 11.48 -11.88
C ASP A 113 -7.48 10.47 -12.63
N ASN A 114 -6.50 10.97 -13.38
CA ASN A 114 -5.57 10.14 -14.16
C ASN A 114 -4.20 9.96 -13.48
N THR A 115 -4.06 10.38 -12.24
CA THR A 115 -2.80 10.30 -11.49
C THR A 115 -2.85 9.11 -10.54
N PRO A 116 -2.10 8.02 -10.77
CA PRO A 116 -2.09 6.88 -9.88
C PRO A 116 -1.46 7.23 -8.53
N ALA A 117 -1.93 6.58 -7.49
CA ALA A 117 -1.28 6.57 -6.18
C ALA A 117 -1.24 5.14 -5.63
N ILE A 118 -0.25 4.82 -4.81
CA ILE A 118 -0.22 3.53 -4.11
C ILE A 118 -1.45 3.45 -3.20
N GLY A 119 -2.18 2.34 -3.29
CA GLY A 119 -3.44 2.15 -2.56
C GLY A 119 -4.67 2.72 -3.26
N SER A 120 -4.53 3.51 -4.34
CA SER A 120 -5.68 3.89 -5.15
C SER A 120 -6.25 2.70 -5.91
N ILE A 121 -7.47 2.83 -6.41
CA ILE A 121 -8.11 1.83 -7.27
C ILE A 121 -7.95 2.24 -8.74
N ALA A 122 -7.17 1.47 -9.49
CA ALA A 122 -7.13 1.55 -10.94
C ALA A 122 -8.49 1.10 -11.49
N TRP A 123 -9.12 1.97 -12.29
CA TRP A 123 -10.48 1.82 -12.75
C TRP A 123 -10.55 1.82 -14.27
N SER A 124 -11.24 0.85 -14.83
CA SER A 124 -11.49 0.72 -16.26
C SER A 124 -12.97 0.49 -16.55
N THR A 125 -13.51 1.24 -17.51
CA THR A 125 -14.88 1.06 -18.01
C THR A 125 -14.95 0.11 -19.20
N ALA A 126 -13.85 -0.46 -19.63
CA ALA A 126 -13.80 -1.38 -20.77
C ALA A 126 -14.59 -2.67 -20.49
N GLY A 127 -15.29 -3.16 -21.49
CA GLY A 127 -16.14 -4.34 -21.40
C GLY A 127 -17.50 -4.09 -20.70
N THR A 128 -18.29 -5.13 -20.55
CA THR A 128 -19.68 -5.04 -20.05
C THR A 128 -19.76 -4.56 -18.60
N TYR A 129 -18.85 -5.05 -17.74
CA TYR A 129 -18.87 -4.78 -16.30
C TYR A 129 -17.74 -3.88 -15.83
N GLY A 130 -16.80 -3.53 -16.74
CA GLY A 130 -15.58 -2.83 -16.36
C GLY A 130 -14.61 -3.71 -15.56
N HIS A 131 -13.60 -3.04 -14.97
CA HIS A 131 -12.63 -3.69 -14.10
C HIS A 131 -12.09 -2.73 -13.07
N VAL A 132 -11.76 -3.25 -11.88
CA VAL A 132 -11.06 -2.54 -10.82
C VAL A 132 -9.91 -3.38 -10.28
N ALA A 133 -8.81 -2.70 -9.96
CA ALA A 133 -7.62 -3.32 -9.40
C ALA A 133 -6.99 -2.39 -8.37
N TRP A 134 -6.32 -2.96 -7.37
CA TRP A 134 -5.63 -2.18 -6.36
C TRP A 134 -4.20 -1.87 -6.80
N VAL A 135 -3.79 -0.61 -6.71
CA VAL A 135 -2.44 -0.17 -7.11
C VAL A 135 -1.45 -0.48 -5.99
N SER A 136 -0.50 -1.37 -6.27
CA SER A 136 0.56 -1.78 -5.34
C SER A 136 1.88 -1.05 -5.56
N ASN A 137 2.09 -0.46 -6.74
CA ASN A 137 3.28 0.35 -7.04
C ASN A 137 3.00 1.35 -8.17
N VAL A 138 3.72 2.48 -8.15
CA VAL A 138 3.71 3.50 -9.21
C VAL A 138 5.14 3.69 -9.71
N MET A 139 5.34 3.49 -11.02
CA MET A 139 6.66 3.45 -11.68
C MET A 139 6.66 4.33 -12.93
N GLY A 140 6.58 5.64 -12.74
CA GLY A 140 6.49 6.60 -13.86
C GLY A 140 5.17 6.45 -14.63
N ASP A 141 5.23 6.02 -15.89
CA ASP A 141 4.07 5.78 -16.73
C ASP A 141 3.44 4.39 -16.57
N GLN A 142 3.96 3.59 -15.65
CA GLN A 142 3.49 2.24 -15.33
C GLN A 142 3.03 2.14 -13.88
N ILE A 143 2.13 1.19 -13.64
CA ILE A 143 1.68 0.79 -12.31
C ILE A 143 1.74 -0.73 -12.16
N GLU A 144 2.06 -1.20 -10.97
CA GLU A 144 1.80 -2.59 -10.57
C GLU A 144 0.43 -2.64 -9.89
N ILE A 145 -0.38 -3.59 -10.29
CA ILE A 145 -1.72 -3.79 -9.76
C ILE A 145 -1.92 -5.22 -9.26
N GLU A 146 -2.72 -5.36 -8.22
CA GLU A 146 -3.25 -6.63 -7.75
C GLU A 146 -4.76 -6.68 -8.01
N GLU A 147 -5.24 -7.80 -8.52
CA GLU A 147 -6.60 -7.94 -9.01
C GLU A 147 -7.10 -9.38 -8.92
N TYR A 148 -8.38 -9.57 -9.12
CA TYR A 148 -9.02 -10.88 -9.27
C TYR A 148 -9.86 -10.92 -10.54
N ASN A 149 -9.99 -12.11 -11.12
CA ASN A 149 -10.85 -12.36 -12.30
C ASN A 149 -10.51 -11.51 -13.53
N TYR A 150 -9.22 -11.35 -13.80
CA TYR A 150 -8.75 -10.72 -15.03
C TYR A 150 -7.70 -11.59 -15.71
N GLY A 151 -7.98 -12.03 -16.94
CA GLY A 151 -7.14 -12.96 -17.68
C GLY A 151 -7.17 -14.40 -17.16
N ILE A 152 -7.33 -14.58 -15.85
CA ILE A 152 -7.50 -15.87 -15.17
C ILE A 152 -8.84 -15.82 -14.42
N ARG A 153 -9.76 -16.68 -14.84
CA ARG A 153 -11.12 -16.69 -14.26
C ARG A 153 -11.08 -16.91 -12.75
N GLU A 154 -11.75 -16.02 -12.02
CA GLU A 154 -11.99 -16.12 -10.57
C GLU A 154 -10.72 -16.36 -9.74
N SER A 155 -9.58 -15.89 -10.21
CA SER A 155 -8.28 -16.09 -9.55
C SER A 155 -7.52 -14.78 -9.42
N TYR A 156 -6.59 -14.78 -8.47
CA TYR A 156 -5.65 -13.69 -8.25
C TYR A 156 -4.74 -13.51 -9.46
N ASN A 157 -4.47 -12.26 -9.77
CA ASN A 157 -3.45 -11.86 -10.73
C ASN A 157 -2.71 -10.61 -10.24
N LYS A 158 -1.45 -10.52 -10.60
CA LYS A 158 -0.60 -9.34 -10.40
C LYS A 158 0.14 -9.03 -11.69
N ARG A 159 0.04 -7.81 -12.16
CA ARG A 159 0.69 -7.39 -13.40
C ARG A 159 1.12 -5.94 -13.38
N VAL A 160 2.03 -5.60 -14.28
CA VAL A 160 2.42 -4.23 -14.58
C VAL A 160 1.71 -3.77 -15.85
N VAL A 161 1.11 -2.59 -15.80
CA VAL A 161 0.39 -2.00 -16.93
C VAL A 161 0.74 -0.52 -17.07
N LYS A 162 0.53 0.05 -18.26
CA LYS A 162 0.66 1.50 -18.44
C LYS A 162 -0.52 2.23 -17.81
N THR A 163 -0.27 3.37 -17.19
CA THR A 163 -1.30 4.20 -16.54
C THR A 163 -2.42 4.61 -17.49
N ASN A 164 -2.06 4.91 -18.75
CA ASN A 164 -3.01 5.34 -19.77
C ASN A 164 -3.94 4.24 -20.31
N THR A 165 -3.78 2.99 -19.87
CA THR A 165 -4.72 1.90 -20.17
C THR A 165 -5.93 1.89 -19.23
N MET A 166 -5.87 2.68 -18.16
CA MET A 166 -6.97 2.86 -17.21
C MET A 166 -7.85 4.04 -17.60
N THR A 167 -9.14 3.97 -17.27
CA THR A 167 -10.07 5.10 -17.38
C THR A 167 -9.74 6.18 -16.33
N GLY A 168 -9.16 5.77 -15.21
CA GLY A 168 -8.74 6.67 -14.14
C GLY A 168 -8.37 5.91 -12.86
N PHE A 169 -8.12 6.68 -11.82
CA PHE A 169 -7.79 6.19 -10.49
C PHE A 169 -8.74 6.77 -9.46
N ILE A 170 -9.26 5.92 -8.57
CA ILE A 170 -10.20 6.31 -7.52
C ILE A 170 -9.43 6.37 -6.19
N HIS A 171 -9.48 7.52 -5.54
CA HIS A 171 -8.73 7.80 -4.32
C HIS A 171 -9.65 7.78 -3.11
N PHE A 172 -10.08 6.59 -2.70
CA PHE A 172 -10.88 6.43 -1.48
C PHE A 172 -10.08 6.76 -0.23
N LYS A 173 -8.88 6.18 -0.13
CA LYS A 173 -7.90 6.43 0.92
C LYS A 173 -6.56 5.89 0.45
N ASP A 174 -5.80 6.73 -0.20
CA ASP A 174 -4.47 6.36 -0.68
C ASP A 174 -3.53 6.06 0.48
N LEU A 175 -2.53 5.25 0.23
CA LEU A 175 -1.43 5.04 1.17
C LEU A 175 -0.40 6.15 0.97
N SER A 176 0.01 6.80 2.05
CA SER A 176 0.98 7.89 2.01
C SER A 176 2.32 7.38 1.45
N GLY A 177 2.81 7.99 0.39
CA GLY A 177 4.10 7.64 -0.24
C GLY A 177 4.09 7.49 -1.76
N GLY A 178 2.93 7.56 -2.41
CA GLY A 178 2.80 7.38 -3.86
C GLY A 178 2.56 8.66 -4.64
N SER A 179 3.39 9.64 -4.51
CA SER A 179 3.53 10.70 -5.52
C SER A 179 5.01 10.86 -5.83
N VAL A 180 5.52 9.96 -6.64
CA VAL A 180 6.77 10.27 -7.35
C VAL A 180 6.37 11.03 -8.60
N GLY A 181 5.99 12.30 -8.43
CA GLY A 181 6.19 13.26 -9.48
C GLY A 181 7.66 13.21 -9.83
N HIS A 182 7.99 12.97 -11.08
CA HIS A 182 9.32 13.20 -11.61
C HIS A 182 9.63 14.71 -11.53
N SER A 183 9.93 15.17 -10.32
CA SER A 183 10.87 16.26 -10.17
C SER A 183 12.20 15.58 -9.93
N GLN A 184 13.13 15.74 -10.84
CA GLN A 184 14.54 15.60 -10.50
C GLN A 184 14.79 16.51 -9.29
N SER A 185 14.62 15.99 -8.10
CA SER A 185 15.13 16.60 -6.89
C SER A 185 16.47 15.93 -6.65
N SER A 186 17.51 16.75 -6.74
CA SER A 186 18.79 16.54 -6.11
C SER A 186 18.65 15.65 -4.87
N ALA A 187 19.48 14.62 -4.77
CA ALA A 187 19.55 13.70 -3.63
C ALA A 187 19.35 14.44 -2.32
N SER A 188 18.24 14.17 -1.65
CA SER A 188 17.99 14.68 -0.31
C SER A 188 18.88 13.86 0.63
N THR A 189 19.94 14.48 1.10
CA THR A 189 20.84 13.93 2.09
C THR A 189 20.15 13.88 3.44
N GLY A 190 19.43 12.80 3.74
CA GLY A 190 18.87 12.56 5.06
C GLY A 190 17.83 13.58 5.54
N GLY A 191 17.28 13.34 6.71
CA GLY A 191 16.29 14.22 7.32
C GLY A 191 16.06 13.94 8.79
N THR A 192 15.28 14.81 9.43
CA THR A 192 14.86 14.62 10.82
C THR A 192 13.35 14.59 10.89
N HIS A 193 12.79 13.50 11.42
CA HIS A 193 11.36 13.41 11.71
C HIS A 193 11.10 13.67 13.19
N TYR A 194 10.10 14.52 13.47
CA TYR A 194 9.65 14.82 14.83
C TYR A 194 8.29 14.17 15.08
N PHE A 195 8.20 13.39 16.14
CA PHE A 195 6.95 12.74 16.51
C PHE A 195 6.03 13.71 17.27
N LYS A 196 4.80 13.87 16.77
CA LYS A 196 3.76 14.70 17.43
C LYS A 196 2.87 13.89 18.36
N THR A 197 2.82 12.57 18.16
CA THR A 197 2.04 11.62 18.95
C THR A 197 2.89 10.42 19.32
N LYS A 198 2.41 9.60 20.28
CA LYS A 198 3.07 8.34 20.60
C LYS A 198 2.97 7.38 19.40
N SER A 199 4.10 7.01 18.84
CA SER A 199 4.20 6.18 17.62
C SER A 199 4.91 4.87 17.90
N ALA A 200 4.30 3.74 17.53
CA ALA A 200 4.85 2.42 17.79
C ALA A 200 5.97 2.06 16.80
N ILE A 201 7.06 1.51 17.30
CA ILE A 201 8.10 0.86 16.52
C ILE A 201 7.75 -0.62 16.44
N LYS A 202 7.64 -1.16 15.22
CA LYS A 202 7.25 -2.55 14.98
C LYS A 202 8.36 -3.31 14.27
N ASN A 203 8.46 -4.59 14.54
CA ASN A 203 9.45 -5.47 13.91
C ASN A 203 9.05 -5.93 12.49
N GLN A 204 7.82 -5.64 12.06
CA GLN A 204 7.29 -5.96 10.74
C GLN A 204 6.36 -4.84 10.26
N PRO A 205 6.25 -4.61 8.93
CA PRO A 205 5.41 -3.55 8.36
C PRO A 205 3.92 -3.93 8.32
N LEU A 206 3.40 -4.48 9.40
CA LEU A 206 2.01 -4.92 9.53
C LEU A 206 1.32 -4.15 10.65
N ALA A 207 0.07 -3.74 10.42
CA ALA A 207 -0.73 -3.08 11.47
C ALA A 207 -0.88 -3.95 12.71
N SER A 208 -1.03 -5.26 12.53
CA SER A 208 -1.14 -6.27 13.58
C SER A 208 0.19 -6.68 14.21
N ALA A 209 1.34 -6.22 13.69
CA ALA A 209 2.63 -6.58 14.26
C ALA A 209 2.80 -6.01 15.67
N THR A 210 3.44 -6.80 16.52
CA THR A 210 3.72 -6.39 17.91
C THR A 210 4.66 -5.19 17.93
N ALA A 211 4.33 -4.17 18.72
CA ALA A 211 5.22 -3.07 18.99
C ALA A 211 6.41 -3.56 19.84
N ILE A 212 7.61 -3.20 19.43
CA ILE A 212 8.85 -3.52 20.14
C ILE A 212 9.38 -2.34 20.94
N ASP A 213 8.96 -1.12 20.57
CA ASP A 213 9.27 0.13 21.28
C ASP A 213 8.34 1.25 20.80
N TYR A 214 8.51 2.46 21.32
CA TYR A 214 7.71 3.64 20.99
C TYR A 214 8.57 4.88 20.87
N TYR A 215 8.18 5.80 19.96
CA TYR A 215 8.53 7.20 20.02
C TYR A 215 7.41 7.99 20.69
N TYR A 216 7.79 9.00 21.47
CA TYR A 216 6.86 9.86 22.19
C TYR A 216 6.83 11.28 21.60
N PRO A 217 5.78 12.07 21.90
CA PRO A 217 5.72 13.45 21.43
C PRO A 217 6.96 14.25 21.83
N GLY A 218 7.55 14.95 20.87
CA GLY A 218 8.77 15.73 21.06
C GLY A 218 10.08 14.96 20.78
N GLU A 219 10.03 13.65 20.67
CA GLU A 219 11.19 12.88 20.19
C GLU A 219 11.34 13.03 18.68
N ASN A 220 12.56 12.80 18.20
CA ASN A 220 12.87 12.81 16.79
C ASN A 220 13.78 11.64 16.39
N VAL A 221 13.72 11.28 15.12
CA VAL A 221 14.67 10.38 14.48
C VAL A 221 15.35 11.10 13.33
N HIS A 222 16.67 11.00 13.32
CA HIS A 222 17.48 11.43 12.18
C HIS A 222 17.77 10.24 11.30
N TYR A 223 17.61 10.38 10.00
CA TYR A 223 17.87 9.32 9.03
C TYR A 223 18.73 9.86 7.89
N ASP A 224 19.70 9.05 7.49
CA ASP A 224 20.52 9.30 6.32
C ASP A 224 20.08 8.34 5.21
N GLN A 225 20.11 8.80 3.97
CA GLN A 225 19.98 7.91 2.83
C GLN A 225 21.30 7.14 2.66
N ILE A 226 21.19 5.85 2.50
CA ILE A 226 22.28 4.95 2.13
C ILE A 226 22.18 4.65 0.63
#